data_e2bfad5803f791d30e7631c123d00c13
#
_entry.id   e2bfad5803f791d30e7631c123d00c13
#
_cell.length_a   1.000
_cell.length_b   1.000
_cell.length_c   1.000
_cell.angle_alpha   90.00
_cell.angle_beta   90.00
_cell.angle_gamma   90.00
#
_symmetry.space_group_name_H-M   'P 1'
#
loop_
_entity.id
_entity.type
_entity.pdbx_description
1 polymer ?
#
loop_
_entity_poly.entity_id
_entity_poly.type
_entity_poly.pdbx_seq_one_letter_code
_entity_poly.pdbx_strand_id
1 'polypeptide(L)' 'MNERKKAIESEIAGLKQILTSTDYKALKFAEGQISEDNYAETRQHRQSLRDKINELEAELETIGESEDGSDAE' A
#
# COMPACT_ATOMS: atom_id res chain seq x y z
N MET A 1 2.08 -4.44 24.02
CA MET A 1 1.12 -4.30 23.00
C MET A 1 1.24 -3.00 22.23
N ASN A 2 1.17 -3.05 20.94
CA ASN A 2 1.40 -1.88 20.11
C ASN A 2 0.22 -1.62 19.21
N GLU A 3 -0.64 -0.71 19.63
CA GLU A 3 -1.84 -0.38 18.89
C GLU A 3 -1.51 0.37 17.61
N ARG A 4 -0.45 1.17 17.65
CA ARG A 4 -0.03 1.89 16.45
C ARG A 4 0.42 0.93 15.36
N LYS A 5 1.15 -0.10 15.74
CA LYS A 5 1.60 -1.12 14.79
C LYS A 5 0.40 -1.81 14.15
N LYS A 6 -0.58 -2.17 14.97
CA LYS A 6 -1.79 -2.80 14.48
C LYS A 6 -2.56 -1.90 13.52
N ALA A 7 -2.65 -0.63 13.87
CA ALA A 7 -3.34 0.34 13.04
C ALA A 7 -2.66 0.49 11.69
N ILE A 8 -1.33 0.55 11.69
CA ILE A 8 -0.57 0.67 10.45
C ILE A 8 -0.73 -0.58 9.59
N GLU A 9 -0.66 -1.74 10.20
CA GLU A 9 -0.85 -3.00 9.47
C GLU A 9 -2.21 -3.08 8.83
N SER A 10 -3.22 -2.63 9.55
CA SER A 10 -4.58 -2.61 9.05
C SER A 10 -4.72 -1.65 7.87
N GLU A 11 -4.09 -0.50 7.98
CA GLU A 11 -4.12 0.49 6.92
C GLU A 11 -3.42 -0.02 5.67
N ILE A 12 -2.26 -0.67 5.84
CA ILE A 12 -1.53 -1.26 4.73
C ILE A 12 -2.41 -2.31 4.04
N ALA A 13 -3.06 -3.15 4.81
CA ALA A 13 -3.92 -4.19 4.25
C ALA A 13 -5.05 -3.59 3.43
N GLY A 14 -5.65 -2.51 3.94
CA GLY A 14 -6.71 -1.82 3.21
C GLY A 14 -6.22 -1.21 1.91
N LEU A 15 -5.03 -0.59 1.95
CA LEU A 15 -4.46 0.00 0.74
C LEU A 15 -4.10 -1.06 -0.29
N LYS A 16 -3.57 -2.19 0.16
CA LYS A 16 -3.24 -3.29 -0.74
C LYS A 16 -4.50 -3.87 -1.38
N GLN A 17 -5.57 -3.89 -0.64
CA GLN A 17 -6.85 -4.35 -1.16
C GLN A 17 -7.35 -3.43 -2.27
N ILE A 18 -7.20 -2.12 -2.08
CA ILE A 18 -7.57 -1.16 -3.10
C ILE A 18 -6.70 -1.34 -4.34
N LEU A 19 -5.40 -1.53 -4.14
CA LEU A 19 -4.49 -1.80 -5.25
C LEU A 19 -4.92 -3.04 -6.03
N THR A 20 -5.26 -4.09 -5.32
CA THR A 20 -5.71 -5.33 -5.95
C THR A 20 -6.97 -5.09 -6.79
N SER A 21 -7.89 -4.29 -6.28
CA SER A 21 -9.11 -4.02 -7.03
C SER A 21 -8.82 -3.18 -8.28
N THR A 22 -7.75 -2.37 -8.30
CA THR A 22 -7.39 -1.63 -9.51
C THR A 22 -6.55 -2.45 -10.47
N ASP A 23 -6.05 -3.62 -10.05
CA ASP A 23 -5.31 -4.52 -10.94
C ASP A 23 -6.13 -4.90 -12.15
N TYR A 24 -7.41 -5.05 -11.97
CA TYR A 24 -8.34 -5.36 -13.05
C TYR A 24 -8.27 -4.29 -14.14
N LYS A 25 -8.25 -3.03 -13.74
CA LYS A 25 -8.14 -1.92 -14.70
C LYS A 25 -6.78 -1.91 -15.39
N ALA A 26 -5.74 -2.21 -14.64
CA ALA A 26 -4.40 -2.28 -15.21
C ALA A 26 -4.32 -3.37 -16.28
N LEU A 27 -4.95 -4.49 -16.01
CA LEU A 27 -4.99 -5.59 -16.95
C LEU A 27 -5.77 -5.21 -18.20
N LYS A 28 -6.89 -4.55 -18.05
CA LYS A 28 -7.69 -4.09 -19.18
C LYS A 28 -6.91 -3.08 -20.02
N PHE A 29 -6.16 -2.21 -19.37
CA PHE A 29 -5.33 -1.25 -20.10
C PHE A 29 -4.26 -1.97 -20.91
N ALA A 30 -3.63 -2.97 -20.32
CA ALA A 30 -2.61 -3.75 -21.01
C ALA A 30 -3.16 -4.47 -22.22
N GLU A 31 -4.44 -4.83 -22.17
CA GLU A 31 -5.10 -5.50 -23.28
C GLU A 31 -5.72 -4.52 -24.29
N GLY A 32 -5.55 -3.23 -24.07
CA GLY A 32 -6.06 -2.21 -24.97
C GLY A 32 -7.53 -1.92 -24.82
N GLN A 33 -8.15 -2.35 -23.74
CA GLN A 33 -9.58 -2.15 -23.52
C GLN A 33 -9.89 -0.81 -22.87
N ILE A 34 -8.90 -0.14 -22.29
CA ILE A 34 -9.05 1.17 -21.68
C ILE A 34 -8.07 2.11 -22.35
N SER A 35 -8.51 3.32 -22.68
CA SER A 35 -7.62 4.28 -23.32
C SER A 35 -6.60 4.80 -22.33
N GLU A 36 -5.50 5.31 -22.84
CA GLU A 36 -4.44 5.87 -22.01
C GLU A 36 -4.95 7.04 -21.19
N ASP A 37 -5.80 7.86 -21.76
CA ASP A 37 -6.38 8.99 -21.06
C ASP A 37 -7.22 8.54 -19.87
N ASN A 38 -8.00 7.51 -20.07
CA ASN A 38 -8.84 6.99 -19.00
C ASN A 38 -8.02 6.27 -17.93
N TYR A 39 -6.91 5.67 -18.33
CA TYR A 39 -6.08 4.95 -17.37
C TYR A 39 -5.13 5.86 -16.60
N ALA A 40 -4.86 7.06 -17.10
CA ALA A 40 -3.91 7.97 -16.47
C ALA A 40 -4.26 8.26 -15.01
N GLU A 41 -5.53 8.48 -14.73
CA GLU A 41 -6.02 8.74 -13.38
C GLU A 41 -5.78 7.53 -12.49
N THR A 42 -6.09 6.36 -13.00
CA THR A 42 -5.90 5.12 -12.27
C THR A 42 -4.43 4.88 -11.98
N ARG A 43 -3.58 5.15 -12.98
CA ARG A 43 -2.14 4.99 -12.82
C ARG A 43 -1.61 5.88 -11.70
N GLN A 44 -2.06 7.12 -11.66
CA GLN A 44 -1.67 8.07 -10.63
C GLN A 44 -2.14 7.62 -9.26
N HIS A 45 -3.37 7.14 -9.21
CA HIS A 45 -3.96 6.64 -7.96
C HIS A 45 -3.17 5.43 -7.45
N ARG A 46 -2.83 4.50 -8.34
CA ARG A 46 -2.05 3.32 -7.98
C ARG A 46 -0.66 3.71 -7.44
N GLN A 47 -0.04 4.71 -8.06
CA GLN A 47 1.25 5.17 -7.59
C GLN A 47 1.16 5.80 -6.20
N SER A 48 0.11 6.59 -5.96
CA SER A 48 -0.12 7.17 -4.65
C SER A 48 -0.33 6.09 -3.60
N LEU A 49 -1.06 5.05 -3.95
CA LEU A 49 -1.28 3.94 -3.02
C LEU A 49 0.02 3.22 -2.68
N ARG A 50 0.86 2.99 -3.67
CA ARG A 50 2.15 2.35 -3.45
C ARG A 50 3.05 3.21 -2.56
N ASP A 51 3.06 4.52 -2.82
CA ASP A 51 3.86 5.44 -2.03
C ASP A 51 3.41 5.43 -0.59
N LYS A 52 2.11 5.42 -0.38
CA LYS A 52 1.55 5.41 0.97
C LYS A 52 1.87 4.10 1.68
N ILE A 53 1.77 2.99 0.97
CA ILE A 53 2.11 1.69 1.54
C ILE A 53 3.59 1.67 1.92
N ASN A 54 4.44 2.18 1.06
CA ASN A 54 5.88 2.21 1.35
C ASN A 54 6.19 3.06 2.57
N GLU A 55 5.52 4.19 2.72
CA GLU A 55 5.68 5.03 3.88
C GLU A 55 5.27 4.31 5.15
N LEU A 56 4.12 3.63 5.08
CA LEU A 56 3.61 2.92 6.24
C LEU A 56 4.49 1.72 6.59
N GLU A 57 5.01 1.06 5.58
CA GLU A 57 5.92 -0.07 5.82
C GLU A 57 7.22 0.41 6.45
N ALA A 58 7.71 1.54 6.04
CA ALA A 58 8.90 2.12 6.64
C ALA A 58 8.66 2.49 8.11
N GLU A 59 7.49 3.05 8.37
CA GLU A 59 7.10 3.39 9.72
C GLU A 59 6.96 2.14 10.58
N LEU A 60 6.37 1.10 10.03
CA LEU A 60 6.19 -0.16 10.71
C LEU A 60 7.53 -0.79 11.06
N GLU A 61 8.48 -0.69 10.15
CA GLU A 61 9.81 -1.21 10.36
C GLU A 61 10.50 -0.51 11.53
N THR A 62 10.34 0.79 11.61
CA THR A 62 10.88 1.59 12.70
C THR A 62 10.27 1.19 14.02
N ILE A 63 8.97 0.98 14.05
CA ILE A 63 8.28 0.55 15.26
C ILE A 63 8.75 -0.85 15.66
N GLY A 64 8.89 -1.72 14.68
CA GLY A 64 9.36 -3.07 14.91
C GLY A 64 10.75 -3.12 15.49
N GLU A 65 11.62 -2.27 14.99
CA GLU A 65 12.97 -2.15 15.50
C GLU A 65 12.98 -1.68 16.94
N SER A 66 12.15 -0.71 17.26
CA SER A 66 12.04 -0.22 18.62
C SER A 66 11.53 -1.28 19.55
N GLU A 67 10.57 -2.03 19.10
CA GLU A 67 10.02 -3.10 19.89
C GLU A 67 11.01 -4.22 20.09
N ASP A 68 11.76 -4.54 19.06
CA ASP A 68 12.78 -5.54 19.16
C ASP A 68 13.82 -5.14 20.17
N GLY A 69 14.18 -3.90 20.20
CA GLY A 69 15.09 -3.41 21.19
C GLY A 69 14.56 -3.55 22.57
N SER A 70 13.28 -3.36 22.76
CA SER A 70 12.66 -3.51 24.03
C SER A 70 12.52 -4.95 24.41
N ASP A 71 12.19 -5.76 23.43
CA ASP A 71 11.95 -7.16 23.67
C ASP A 71 13.20 -7.96 23.86
N ALA A 72 14.28 -7.46 23.40
CA ALA A 72 15.53 -8.13 23.50
C ALA A 72 15.87 -8.43 24.92
N GLU A 73 15.18 -7.89 25.78
CA GLU A 73 15.36 -8.16 27.11
C GLU A 73 14.89 -9.43 27.60
#